data_50ffa6625f2c43d2e19aec8041a7671f
#
_entry.id   50ffa6625f2c43d2e19aec8041a7671f
#
_cell.length_a   1.000
_cell.length_b   1.000
_cell.length_c   1.000
_cell.angle_alpha   90.00
_cell.angle_beta   90.00
_cell.angle_gamma   90.00
#
_symmetry.space_group_name_H-M   'P 1'
#
loop_
_entity.id
_entity.type
_entity.pdbx_description
1 polymer ?
#
loop_
_entity_poly.entity_id
_entity_poly.type
_entity_poly.pdbx_seq_one_letter_code
_entity_poly.pdbx_strand_id
1 'polypeptide(L)'
;MKKEVVLSLRGTQSYEGQEPDVIELVTEGSMEFYDGGWNISYEESDLTGLAGVTTTFRVEAGRVILERTGNLRSKMVFEKDVPHDSLYQMAFGAMMITVCAKYLFFDIVPDGGVIDLLYSIDIEHAQAGTVDYHLDIRAK
;
A
#
# COMPACT_ATOMS: atom_id res chain seq x y z
N MET A 1 -12.27 -16.30 7.57
CA MET A 1 -13.55 -15.60 7.41
C MET A 1 -13.29 -14.13 7.16
N LYS A 2 -13.95 -13.54 6.17
CA LYS A 2 -13.82 -12.13 5.87
C LYS A 2 -14.68 -11.28 6.80
N LYS A 3 -14.12 -10.19 7.27
CA LYS A 3 -14.80 -9.21 8.09
C LYS A 3 -14.85 -7.88 7.33
N GLU A 4 -15.99 -7.21 7.35
CA GLU A 4 -16.10 -5.87 6.79
C GLU A 4 -15.46 -4.86 7.74
N VAL A 5 -14.70 -3.94 7.17
CA VAL A 5 -13.95 -2.94 7.92
C VAL A 5 -14.11 -1.56 7.28
N VAL A 6 -13.85 -0.54 8.08
CA VAL A 6 -13.69 0.84 7.61
C VAL A 6 -12.20 1.16 7.65
N LEU A 7 -11.70 1.67 6.54
CA LEU A 7 -10.30 2.01 6.36
C LEU A 7 -10.16 3.52 6.29
N SER A 8 -9.28 4.06 7.13
CA SER A 8 -8.89 5.47 7.06
C SER A 8 -7.43 5.51 6.63
N LEU A 9 -7.18 6.12 5.50
CA LEU A 9 -5.90 6.08 4.83
C LEU A 9 -5.37 7.49 4.64
N ARG A 10 -4.10 7.69 4.98
CA ARG A 10 -3.41 8.95 4.73
C ARG A 10 -2.08 8.63 4.09
N GLY A 11 -1.85 9.16 2.88
CA GLY A 11 -0.60 9.02 2.17
C GLY A 11 -0.01 10.37 1.87
N THR A 12 1.30 10.53 2.10
CA THR A 12 2.04 11.73 1.75
C THR A 12 3.18 11.34 0.82
N GLN A 13 3.16 11.87 -0.38
CA GLN A 13 4.21 11.64 -1.38
C GLN A 13 5.07 12.88 -1.47
N SER A 14 6.38 12.72 -1.33
CA SER A 14 7.34 13.81 -1.37
C SER A 14 8.37 13.55 -2.46
N TYR A 15 8.41 14.44 -3.45
CA TYR A 15 9.37 14.37 -4.55
C TYR A 15 10.29 15.58 -4.48
N GLU A 16 11.55 15.40 -4.87
CA GLU A 16 12.51 16.48 -4.86
C GLU A 16 12.06 17.64 -5.73
N GLY A 17 12.09 18.87 -5.18
CA GLY A 17 11.71 20.08 -5.89
C GLY A 17 10.21 20.31 -6.01
N GLN A 18 9.38 19.49 -5.35
CA GLN A 18 7.93 19.63 -5.37
C GLN A 18 7.36 19.70 -3.95
N GLU A 19 6.19 20.30 -3.82
CA GLU A 19 5.47 20.27 -2.56
C GLU A 19 4.93 18.86 -2.30
N PRO A 20 4.90 18.41 -1.04
CA PRO A 20 4.31 17.12 -0.71
C PRO A 20 2.84 17.04 -1.14
N ASP A 21 2.47 15.91 -1.69
CA ASP A 21 1.10 15.61 -2.10
C ASP A 21 0.47 14.70 -1.04
N VAL A 22 -0.64 15.14 -0.45
CA VAL A 22 -1.32 14.42 0.63
C VAL A 22 -2.66 13.91 0.13
N ILE A 23 -2.89 12.62 0.32
CA ILE A 23 -4.17 11.98 0.00
C ILE A 23 -4.75 11.44 1.31
N GLU A 24 -6.02 11.79 1.59
CA GLU A 24 -6.76 11.24 2.70
C GLU A 24 -8.02 10.58 2.16
N LEU A 25 -8.30 9.38 2.65
CA LEU A 25 -9.41 8.58 2.15
C LEU A 25 -10.02 7.79 3.30
N VAL A 26 -11.35 7.78 3.36
CA VAL A 26 -12.10 6.85 4.22
C VAL A 26 -12.94 5.99 3.29
N THR A 27 -12.79 4.68 3.40
CA THR A 27 -13.49 3.74 2.53
C THR A 27 -13.83 2.46 3.27
N GLU A 28 -14.72 1.68 2.68
CA GLU A 28 -15.05 0.37 3.19
C GLU A 28 -14.17 -0.68 2.51
N GLY A 29 -13.82 -1.71 3.25
CA GLY A 29 -13.04 -2.81 2.73
C GLY A 29 -13.30 -4.08 3.50
N SER A 30 -12.39 -5.03 3.35
CA SER A 30 -12.50 -6.31 4.05
C SER A 30 -11.14 -6.69 4.64
N MET A 31 -11.17 -7.49 5.71
CA MET A 31 -9.96 -8.09 6.25
C MET A 31 -10.20 -9.56 6.53
N GLU A 32 -9.18 -10.36 6.33
CA GLU A 32 -9.25 -11.80 6.50
C GLU A 32 -7.90 -12.33 6.96
N PHE A 33 -7.90 -13.19 7.99
CA PHE A 33 -6.71 -13.94 8.35
C PHE A 33 -6.64 -15.19 7.48
N TYR A 34 -5.57 -15.34 6.72
CA TYR A 34 -5.43 -16.44 5.78
C TYR A 34 -3.96 -16.77 5.60
N ASP A 35 -3.65 -18.06 5.65
CA ASP A 35 -2.29 -18.57 5.36
C ASP A 35 -1.20 -17.85 6.17
N GLY A 36 -1.45 -17.69 7.48
CA GLY A 36 -0.47 -17.11 8.41
C GLY A 36 -0.33 -15.60 8.37
N GLY A 37 -1.22 -14.88 7.69
CA GLY A 37 -1.15 -13.43 7.61
C GLY A 37 -2.52 -12.79 7.46
N TRP A 38 -2.53 -11.47 7.46
CA TRP A 38 -3.75 -10.69 7.29
C TRP A 38 -3.82 -10.13 5.87
N ASN A 39 -4.97 -10.26 5.22
CA ASN A 39 -5.27 -9.61 3.96
C ASN A 39 -6.29 -8.51 4.20
N ILE A 40 -5.93 -7.28 3.86
CA ILE A 40 -6.80 -6.12 4.00
C ILE A 40 -6.97 -5.52 2.61
N SER A 41 -8.20 -5.54 2.09
CA SER A 41 -8.47 -5.18 0.70
C SER A 41 -9.54 -4.11 0.62
N TYR A 42 -9.42 -3.24 -0.38
CA TYR A 42 -10.46 -2.30 -0.74
C TYR A 42 -10.40 -2.01 -2.24
N GLU A 43 -11.52 -1.56 -2.79
CA GLU A 43 -11.59 -1.15 -4.18
C GLU A 43 -11.26 0.33 -4.29
N GLU A 44 -10.35 0.67 -5.19
CA GLU A 44 -10.01 2.05 -5.48
C GLU A 44 -11.15 2.73 -6.24
N SER A 45 -11.12 4.05 -6.26
CA SER A 45 -12.16 4.85 -6.90
C SER A 45 -11.55 6.00 -7.70
N ASP A 46 -12.42 6.80 -8.31
CA ASP A 46 -11.96 8.01 -9.00
C ASP A 46 -11.27 9.00 -8.07
N LEU A 47 -11.57 8.95 -6.76
CA LEU A 47 -10.93 9.83 -5.78
C LEU A 47 -9.42 9.63 -5.70
N THR A 48 -8.95 8.41 -5.91
CA THR A 48 -7.52 8.10 -5.91
C THR A 48 -6.93 8.05 -7.31
N GLY A 49 -7.77 8.19 -8.34
CA GLY A 49 -7.34 8.07 -9.74
C GLY A 49 -7.11 6.63 -10.18
N LEU A 50 -7.53 5.66 -9.40
CA LEU A 50 -7.27 4.24 -9.66
C LEU A 50 -8.55 3.41 -9.77
N ALA A 51 -9.64 4.01 -10.30
CA ALA A 51 -10.89 3.27 -10.51
C ALA A 51 -10.63 1.99 -11.33
N GLY A 52 -11.25 0.90 -10.91
CA GLY A 52 -11.04 -0.41 -11.55
C GLY A 52 -9.85 -1.19 -11.00
N VAL A 53 -9.25 -0.73 -9.90
CA VAL A 53 -8.12 -1.38 -9.24
C VAL A 53 -8.56 -1.83 -7.85
N THR A 54 -8.18 -3.05 -7.47
CA THR A 54 -8.32 -3.55 -6.10
C THR A 54 -6.96 -3.51 -5.43
N THR A 55 -6.88 -2.89 -4.27
CA THR A 55 -5.66 -2.77 -3.48
C THR A 55 -5.75 -3.69 -2.26
N THR A 56 -4.72 -4.49 -2.05
CA THR A 56 -4.64 -5.44 -0.94
C THR A 56 -3.33 -5.23 -0.18
N PHE A 57 -3.45 -5.09 1.14
CA PHE A 57 -2.29 -5.13 2.03
C PHE A 57 -2.22 -6.53 2.63
N ARG A 58 -1.14 -7.23 2.35
CA ARG A 58 -0.85 -8.52 2.97
C ARG A 58 0.15 -8.28 4.09
N VAL A 59 -0.25 -8.54 5.33
CA VAL A 59 0.61 -8.34 6.50
C VAL A 59 1.08 -9.70 6.98
N GLU A 60 2.38 -9.90 6.96
CA GLU A 60 3.05 -11.12 7.40
C GLU A 60 4.12 -10.78 8.44
N ALA A 61 4.68 -11.79 9.08
CA ALA A 61 5.76 -11.55 10.03
C ALA A 61 6.93 -10.84 9.33
N GLY A 62 7.26 -9.65 9.81
CA GLY A 62 8.41 -8.88 9.32
C GLY A 62 8.23 -8.16 7.99
N ARG A 63 7.03 -8.21 7.37
CA ARG A 63 6.84 -7.52 6.08
C ARG A 63 5.39 -7.21 5.78
N VAL A 64 5.21 -6.24 4.89
CA VAL A 64 3.92 -5.89 4.31
C VAL A 64 4.05 -5.94 2.78
N ILE A 65 3.08 -6.54 2.12
CA ILE A 65 3.03 -6.61 0.67
C ILE A 65 1.83 -5.79 0.21
N LEU A 66 2.08 -4.80 -0.65
CA LEU A 66 1.03 -3.98 -1.25
C LEU A 66 0.82 -4.45 -2.68
N GLU A 67 -0.33 -5.07 -2.93
CA GLU A 67 -0.66 -5.62 -4.22
C GLU A 67 -1.84 -4.89 -4.83
N ARG A 68 -1.73 -4.53 -6.11
CA ARG A 68 -2.81 -3.96 -6.89
C ARG A 68 -3.11 -4.84 -8.08
N THR A 69 -4.40 -5.05 -8.31
CA THR A 69 -4.89 -5.89 -9.42
C THR A 69 -6.00 -5.15 -10.14
N GLY A 70 -6.25 -5.52 -11.39
CA GLY A 70 -7.25 -4.89 -12.25
C GLY A 70 -6.58 -4.07 -13.35
N ASN A 71 -7.01 -2.82 -13.51
CA ASN A 71 -6.47 -1.94 -14.57
C ASN A 71 -5.01 -1.55 -14.35
N LEU A 72 -4.53 -1.69 -13.12
CA LEU A 72 -3.14 -1.51 -12.75
C LEU A 72 -2.69 -2.77 -12.01
N ARG A 73 -1.52 -3.27 -12.33
CA ARG A 73 -0.94 -4.42 -11.64
C ARG A 73 0.41 -4.06 -11.06
N SER A 74 0.55 -4.26 -9.76
CA SER A 74 1.84 -4.09 -9.10
C SER A 74 1.86 -4.93 -7.82
N LYS A 75 3.06 -5.30 -7.40
CA LYS A 75 3.27 -5.99 -6.13
C LYS A 75 4.53 -5.42 -5.51
N MET A 76 4.38 -4.66 -4.44
CA MET A 76 5.49 -4.05 -3.73
C MET A 76 5.67 -4.75 -2.38
N VAL A 77 6.88 -5.18 -2.10
CA VAL A 77 7.22 -5.85 -0.84
C VAL A 77 8.01 -4.88 0.02
N PHE A 78 7.55 -4.71 1.26
CA PHE A 78 8.17 -3.81 2.22
C PHE A 78 8.74 -4.61 3.39
N GLU A 79 10.05 -4.63 3.47
CA GLU A 79 10.79 -5.14 4.62
C GLU A 79 11.75 -4.04 5.04
N LYS A 80 11.83 -3.74 6.33
CA LYS A 80 12.65 -2.61 6.80
C LYS A 80 14.09 -2.74 6.31
N ASP A 81 14.57 -1.69 5.65
CA ASP A 81 15.93 -1.55 5.12
C ASP A 81 16.32 -2.55 4.03
N VAL A 82 15.34 -3.27 3.45
CA VAL A 82 15.58 -4.22 2.36
C VAL A 82 14.91 -3.72 1.09
N PRO A 83 15.68 -3.38 0.04
CA PRO A 83 15.07 -2.96 -1.23
C PRO A 83 14.46 -4.14 -1.98
N HIS A 84 13.34 -3.88 -2.63
CA HIS A 84 12.64 -4.86 -3.48
C HIS A 84 12.27 -4.22 -4.81
N ASP A 85 12.53 -4.94 -5.88
CA ASP A 85 12.12 -4.53 -7.23
C ASP A 85 10.72 -5.03 -7.53
N SER A 86 9.96 -4.23 -8.27
CA SER A 86 8.61 -4.57 -8.68
C SER A 86 8.34 -4.02 -10.07
N LEU A 87 7.50 -4.72 -10.81
CA LEU A 87 7.04 -4.26 -12.11
C LEU A 87 5.67 -3.60 -11.95
N TYR A 88 5.58 -2.35 -12.40
CA TYR A 88 4.36 -1.54 -12.35
C TYR A 88 3.72 -1.59 -13.73
N GLN A 89 2.65 -2.36 -13.88
CA GLN A 89 2.05 -2.65 -15.17
C GLN A 89 0.73 -1.91 -15.36
N MET A 90 0.66 -1.14 -16.43
CA MET A 90 -0.53 -0.41 -16.84
C MET A 90 -0.93 -0.84 -18.26
N ALA A 91 -2.12 -0.42 -18.71
CA ALA A 91 -2.64 -0.80 -20.03
C ALA A 91 -1.72 -0.41 -21.18
N PHE A 92 -0.95 0.66 -21.02
CA PHE A 92 -0.10 1.19 -22.11
C PHE A 92 1.39 0.91 -21.88
N GLY A 93 1.74 0.12 -20.88
CA GLY A 93 3.15 -0.24 -20.66
C GLY A 93 3.47 -0.61 -19.22
N ALA A 94 4.74 -0.83 -18.98
CA ALA A 94 5.23 -1.22 -17.66
C ALA A 94 6.52 -0.47 -17.34
N MET A 95 6.76 -0.25 -16.05
CA MET A 95 8.03 0.32 -15.60
C MET A 95 8.52 -0.42 -14.37
N MET A 96 9.83 -0.45 -14.21
CA MET A 96 10.47 -1.04 -13.04
C MET A 96 10.51 -0.02 -11.91
N ILE A 97 10.04 -0.41 -10.73
CA ILE A 97 10.16 0.40 -9.52
C ILE A 97 10.91 -0.39 -8.47
N THR A 98 11.67 0.33 -7.64
CA THR A 98 12.37 -0.25 -6.50
C THR A 98 11.89 0.49 -5.25
N VAL A 99 11.45 -0.26 -4.25
CA VAL A 99 10.98 0.32 -2.99
C VAL A 99 11.85 -0.18 -1.85
N CYS A 100 12.07 0.68 -0.87
CA CYS A 100 12.81 0.31 0.33
C CYS A 100 12.15 0.96 1.54
N ALA A 101 11.63 0.14 2.44
CA ALA A 101 10.99 0.63 3.66
C ALA A 101 12.05 1.18 4.61
N LYS A 102 11.89 2.44 5.02
CA LYS A 102 12.75 3.07 6.01
C LYS A 102 12.15 2.95 7.41
N TYR A 103 10.83 2.89 7.49
CA TYR A 103 10.10 2.67 8.71
C TYR A 103 8.92 1.75 8.38
N LEU A 104 8.70 0.74 9.21
CA LEU A 104 7.59 -0.19 9.05
C LEU A 104 7.10 -0.60 10.42
N PHE A 105 5.85 -0.27 10.72
CA PHE A 105 5.18 -0.70 11.94
C PHE A 105 3.78 -1.18 11.58
N PHE A 106 3.36 -2.29 12.16
CA PHE A 106 1.98 -2.73 12.05
C PHE A 106 1.58 -3.46 13.32
N ASP A 107 0.30 -3.33 13.65
CA ASP A 107 -0.32 -4.05 14.76
C ASP A 107 -1.74 -4.37 14.33
N ILE A 108 -1.99 -5.61 13.95
CA ILE A 108 -3.27 -6.06 13.42
C ILE A 108 -3.85 -7.10 14.36
N VAL A 109 -5.08 -6.85 14.78
CA VAL A 109 -5.87 -7.75 15.64
C VAL A 109 -7.19 -8.03 14.94
N PRO A 110 -7.98 -9.02 15.42
CA PRO A 110 -9.22 -9.39 14.72
C PRO A 110 -10.22 -8.24 14.49
N ASP A 111 -10.19 -7.20 15.31
CA ASP A 111 -11.12 -6.07 15.19
C ASP A 111 -10.54 -4.88 14.44
N GLY A 112 -9.34 -4.98 13.92
CA GLY A 112 -8.71 -3.92 13.16
C GLY A 112 -7.23 -3.76 13.46
N GLY A 113 -6.73 -2.53 13.34
CA GLY A 113 -5.34 -2.24 13.64
C GLY A 113 -4.80 -1.07 12.85
N VAL A 114 -3.48 -0.98 12.78
CA VAL A 114 -2.77 0.09 12.09
C VAL A 114 -1.61 -0.45 11.27
N ILE A 115 -1.31 0.25 10.20
CA ILE A 115 -0.08 0.06 9.42
C ILE A 115 0.54 1.43 9.21
N ASP A 116 1.81 1.59 9.59
CA ASP A 116 2.60 2.79 9.34
C ASP A 116 3.81 2.41 8.51
N LEU A 117 4.01 3.10 7.40
CA LEU A 117 5.03 2.76 6.43
C LEU A 117 5.64 4.03 5.84
N LEU A 118 6.97 4.12 5.90
CA LEU A 118 7.73 5.15 5.19
C LEU A 118 8.71 4.45 4.27
N TYR A 119 8.65 4.74 2.97
CA TYR A 119 9.54 4.09 2.01
C TYR A 119 10.03 5.07 0.95
N SER A 120 11.20 4.75 0.41
CA SER A 120 11.72 5.40 -0.77
C SER A 120 11.26 4.65 -2.01
N ILE A 121 11.09 5.37 -3.10
CA ILE A 121 10.74 4.78 -4.39
C ILE A 121 11.69 5.28 -5.46
N ASP A 122 12.25 4.34 -6.24
CA ASP A 122 13.06 4.61 -7.41
C ASP A 122 12.29 4.10 -8.63
N ILE A 123 12.28 4.90 -9.70
CA ILE A 123 11.64 4.51 -10.95
C ILE A 123 12.75 4.38 -11.99
N GLU A 124 12.86 3.19 -12.59
CA GLU A 124 13.90 2.86 -13.58
C GLU A 124 15.31 3.20 -13.04
N HIS A 125 15.55 2.86 -11.75
CA HIS A 125 16.79 3.07 -11.02
C HIS A 125 17.15 4.54 -10.76
N ALA A 126 16.21 5.47 -10.98
CA ALA A 126 16.38 6.87 -10.63
C ALA A 126 15.51 7.20 -9.42
N GLN A 127 16.06 7.86 -8.42
CA GLN A 127 15.30 8.21 -7.23
C GLN A 127 14.13 9.12 -7.59
N ALA A 128 12.91 8.71 -7.25
CA ALA A 128 11.69 9.47 -7.52
C ALA A 128 11.21 10.22 -6.29
N GLY A 129 11.32 9.62 -5.09
CA GLY A 129 10.86 10.30 -3.88
C GLY A 129 10.65 9.35 -2.71
N THR A 130 9.87 9.84 -1.75
CA THR A 130 9.48 9.06 -0.57
C THR A 130 7.97 9.09 -0.40
N VAL A 131 7.44 8.05 0.22
CA VAL A 131 6.02 7.94 0.52
C VAL A 131 5.87 7.59 1.99
N ASP A 132 5.05 8.37 2.70
CA ASP A 132 4.66 8.12 4.08
C ASP A 132 3.20 7.70 4.06
N TYR A 133 2.91 6.51 4.59
CA TYR A 133 1.62 5.88 4.46
C TYR A 133 1.09 5.44 5.82
N HIS A 134 -0.09 5.88 6.17
CA HIS A 134 -0.74 5.48 7.41
C HIS A 134 -2.11 4.88 7.09
N LEU A 135 -2.37 3.70 7.56
CA LEU A 135 -3.65 3.01 7.41
C LEU A 135 -4.19 2.65 8.78
N ASP A 136 -5.40 3.09 9.05
CA ASP A 136 -6.15 2.77 10.27
C ASP A 136 -7.33 1.89 9.88
N ILE A 137 -7.46 0.75 10.54
CA ILE A 137 -8.45 -0.29 10.20
C ILE A 137 -9.36 -0.48 11.40
N ARG A 138 -10.67 -0.40 11.17
CA ARG A 138 -11.65 -0.63 12.23
C ARG A 138 -12.74 -1.56 11.75
N ALA A 139 -13.14 -2.51 12.59
CA ALA A 139 -14.27 -3.38 12.31
C ALA A 139 -15.54 -2.55 12.14
N LYS A 140 -16.34 -2.94 11.18
CA LYS A 140 -17.58 -2.25 10.86
C LYS A 140 -18.72 -2.68 11.79
#